data_5e19f2a07868255a0e663365867a5f19
#
_entry.id   5e19f2a07868255a0e663365867a5f19
#
_cell.length_a   1.000
_cell.length_b   1.000
_cell.length_c   1.000
_cell.angle_alpha   90.00
_cell.angle_beta   90.00
_cell.angle_gamma   90.00
#
_symmetry.space_group_name_H-M   'P 1'
#
loop_
_entity.id
_entity.type
_entity.pdbx_description
1 polymer ?
#
loop_
_entity_poly.entity_id
_entity_poly.type
_entity_poly.pdbx_seq_one_letter_code
_entity_poly.pdbx_strand_id
1 'polypeptide(L)'
;RSTRVRSSAASDVYKRQNVQYAQSALLMDMASGRVLYSKNLDERVYPASTTKIMTAILALEMGNMDDTVTATYDALKSITLEDSHMGILTGDELTLDQLVKGMLVYSANDAANVIAIHIAGSLDAFVDLMNQKAQELGMTGTHFVNPCGSHDDNHYTTARDLAILSKYAMKNDQFREIVKMPIYKIPATNKYASE
;
A
#
# COMPACT_ATOMS: atom_id res chain seq x y z
N ARG A 1 -43.77 -6.80 -19.77
CA ARG A 1 -43.44 -7.50 -18.49
C ARG A 1 -42.10 -8.18 -18.68
N SER A 2 -41.05 -7.55 -18.30
CA SER A 2 -39.71 -8.12 -18.35
C SER A 2 -38.89 -7.57 -17.21
N THR A 3 -38.13 -8.50 -16.59
CA THR A 3 -36.80 -8.27 -16.01
C THR A 3 -36.70 -7.73 -14.59
N ARG A 4 -37.04 -8.60 -13.64
CA ARG A 4 -36.52 -8.48 -12.27
C ARG A 4 -35.85 -9.76 -11.73
N VAL A 5 -35.34 -10.63 -12.56
CA VAL A 5 -34.74 -11.91 -12.14
C VAL A 5 -33.22 -11.94 -12.19
N ARG A 6 -32.54 -10.87 -12.65
CA ARG A 6 -31.06 -10.89 -12.81
C ARG A 6 -30.25 -10.45 -11.59
N SER A 7 -30.86 -9.86 -10.56
CA SER A 7 -30.05 -9.39 -9.40
C SER A 7 -29.81 -10.43 -8.32
N SER A 8 -30.70 -11.44 -8.19
CA SER A 8 -30.56 -12.49 -7.18
C SER A 8 -29.47 -13.53 -7.56
N ALA A 9 -29.42 -13.91 -8.84
CA ALA A 9 -28.45 -14.90 -9.30
C ALA A 9 -26.99 -14.39 -9.22
N ALA A 10 -26.76 -13.09 -9.50
CA ALA A 10 -25.43 -12.49 -9.35
C ALA A 10 -25.00 -12.42 -7.87
N SER A 11 -25.91 -12.06 -6.95
CA SER A 11 -25.61 -12.06 -5.52
C SER A 11 -25.33 -13.45 -4.95
N ASP A 12 -25.96 -14.50 -5.50
CA ASP A 12 -25.74 -15.87 -5.06
C ASP A 12 -24.42 -16.48 -5.58
N VAL A 13 -23.96 -16.06 -6.76
CA VAL A 13 -22.64 -16.45 -7.30
C VAL A 13 -21.51 -15.88 -6.44
N TYR A 14 -21.62 -14.63 -6.01
CA TYR A 14 -20.63 -14.00 -5.14
C TYR A 14 -20.65 -14.57 -3.72
N LYS A 15 -21.76 -14.99 -3.20
CA LYS A 15 -21.88 -15.68 -1.91
C LYS A 15 -21.19 -17.05 -1.87
N ARG A 16 -20.91 -17.67 -3.02
CA ARG A 16 -20.26 -18.98 -3.13
C ARG A 16 -18.76 -18.92 -3.32
N GLN A 17 -18.17 -17.75 -3.50
CA GLN A 17 -16.71 -17.62 -3.49
C GLN A 17 -16.18 -17.77 -2.07
N ASN A 18 -15.03 -18.47 -1.92
CA ASN A 18 -14.43 -18.86 -0.64
C ASN A 18 -13.85 -17.68 0.16
N VAL A 19 -14.64 -16.64 0.46
CA VAL A 19 -14.30 -15.62 1.47
C VAL A 19 -14.58 -16.08 2.91
N GLN A 20 -15.00 -17.32 3.10
CA GLN A 20 -15.32 -17.86 4.43
C GLN A 20 -14.11 -17.86 5.38
N TYR A 21 -12.89 -17.97 4.86
CA TYR A 21 -11.67 -17.96 5.65
C TYR A 21 -11.09 -16.55 5.88
N ALA A 22 -11.54 -15.54 5.14
CA ALA A 22 -11.11 -14.17 5.38
C ALA A 22 -11.75 -13.65 6.68
N GLN A 23 -10.97 -12.98 7.54
CA GLN A 23 -11.48 -12.32 8.74
C GLN A 23 -12.46 -11.21 8.36
N SER A 24 -12.04 -10.35 7.43
CA SER A 24 -12.84 -9.25 6.87
C SER A 24 -12.80 -9.29 5.36
N ALA A 25 -13.88 -8.87 4.69
CA ALA A 25 -13.92 -8.77 3.23
C ALA A 25 -14.90 -7.69 2.76
N LEU A 26 -14.56 -7.05 1.65
CA LEU A 26 -15.40 -6.08 0.95
C LEU A 26 -15.31 -6.29 -0.56
N LEU A 27 -16.45 -6.26 -1.23
CA LEU A 27 -16.56 -6.09 -2.68
C LEU A 27 -17.32 -4.79 -2.96
N MET A 28 -16.72 -3.89 -3.69
CA MET A 28 -17.27 -2.57 -4.00
C MET A 28 -17.19 -2.31 -5.51
N ASP A 29 -18.25 -1.73 -6.05
CA ASP A 29 -18.20 -1.12 -7.38
C ASP A 29 -17.36 0.17 -7.33
N MET A 30 -16.27 0.20 -8.09
CA MET A 30 -15.30 1.30 -8.04
C MET A 30 -15.89 2.63 -8.54
N ALA A 31 -16.77 2.60 -9.52
CA ALA A 31 -17.35 3.81 -10.11
C ALA A 31 -18.35 4.46 -9.14
N SER A 32 -19.34 3.71 -8.69
CA SER A 32 -20.42 4.23 -7.82
C SER A 32 -20.04 4.25 -6.33
N GLY A 33 -19.06 3.46 -5.90
CA GLY A 33 -18.74 3.25 -4.50
C GLY A 33 -19.75 2.34 -3.77
N ARG A 34 -20.67 1.70 -4.50
CA ARG A 34 -21.68 0.82 -3.91
C ARG A 34 -21.04 -0.47 -3.42
N VAL A 35 -21.30 -0.81 -2.15
CA VAL A 35 -20.90 -2.08 -1.56
C VAL A 35 -21.80 -3.20 -2.10
N LEU A 36 -21.21 -4.21 -2.72
CA LEU A 36 -21.88 -5.37 -3.31
C LEU A 36 -21.86 -6.58 -2.36
N TYR A 37 -20.80 -6.70 -1.56
CA TYR A 37 -20.65 -7.72 -0.53
C TYR A 37 -19.80 -7.18 0.62
N SER A 38 -20.08 -7.60 1.84
CA SER A 38 -19.23 -7.28 2.99
C SER A 38 -19.29 -8.39 4.04
N LYS A 39 -18.17 -8.57 4.73
CA LYS A 39 -18.02 -9.42 5.92
C LYS A 39 -17.15 -8.64 6.91
N ASN A 40 -17.64 -8.45 8.14
CA ASN A 40 -16.90 -7.79 9.22
C ASN A 40 -16.22 -6.47 8.77
N LEU A 41 -17.00 -5.63 8.07
CA LEU A 41 -16.50 -4.50 7.30
C LEU A 41 -15.70 -3.48 8.14
N ASP A 42 -16.12 -3.29 9.39
CA ASP A 42 -15.58 -2.31 10.33
C ASP A 42 -14.78 -2.97 11.48
N GLU A 43 -14.54 -4.27 11.40
CA GLU A 43 -13.68 -4.99 12.34
C GLU A 43 -12.22 -4.55 12.14
N ARG A 44 -11.52 -4.31 13.25
CA ARG A 44 -10.07 -4.02 13.21
C ARG A 44 -9.31 -5.24 12.72
N VAL A 45 -8.45 -5.01 11.74
CA VAL A 45 -7.52 -5.98 11.18
C VAL A 45 -6.14 -5.35 11.05
N TYR A 46 -5.12 -6.17 11.02
CA TYR A 46 -3.75 -5.72 10.75
C TYR A 46 -3.54 -5.65 9.23
N PRO A 47 -3.17 -4.46 8.68
CA PRO A 47 -3.07 -4.27 7.24
C PRO A 47 -1.90 -5.01 6.61
N ALA A 48 -0.86 -5.34 7.38
CA ALA A 48 0.39 -5.86 6.85
C ALA A 48 0.87 -5.01 5.65
N SER A 49 1.41 -5.64 4.62
CA SER A 49 1.96 -4.93 3.45
C SER A 49 0.94 -4.12 2.62
N THR A 50 -0.38 -4.22 2.87
CA THR A 50 -1.33 -3.31 2.24
C THR A 50 -1.16 -1.86 2.71
N THR A 51 -0.47 -1.63 3.83
CA THR A 51 0.02 -0.32 4.29
C THR A 51 0.78 0.44 3.20
N LYS A 52 1.56 -0.26 2.37
CA LYS A 52 2.39 0.34 1.31
C LYS A 52 1.58 1.06 0.22
N ILE A 53 0.27 0.85 0.16
CA ILE A 53 -0.61 1.65 -0.69
C ILE A 53 -0.60 3.11 -0.21
N MET A 54 -0.69 3.36 1.10
CA MET A 54 -0.61 4.71 1.67
C MET A 54 0.78 5.32 1.43
N THR A 55 1.83 4.55 1.68
CA THR A 55 3.21 5.00 1.44
C THR A 55 3.44 5.39 -0.02
N ALA A 56 2.94 4.58 -0.96
CA ALA A 56 3.05 4.88 -2.39
C ALA A 56 2.28 6.15 -2.78
N ILE A 57 1.07 6.34 -2.27
CA ILE A 57 0.28 7.54 -2.57
C ILE A 57 0.95 8.79 -2.05
N LEU A 58 1.47 8.79 -0.84
CA LEU A 58 2.22 9.93 -0.31
C LEU A 58 3.47 10.22 -1.13
N ALA A 59 4.22 9.18 -1.54
CA ALA A 59 5.39 9.35 -2.40
C ALA A 59 5.01 9.97 -3.76
N LEU A 60 3.93 9.50 -4.38
CA LEU A 60 3.46 9.98 -5.69
C LEU A 60 2.87 11.40 -5.65
N GLU A 61 2.33 11.82 -4.50
CA GLU A 61 1.72 13.14 -4.34
C GLU A 61 2.72 14.20 -3.88
N MET A 62 3.73 13.83 -3.10
CA MET A 62 4.63 14.76 -2.43
C MET A 62 6.05 14.76 -2.99
N GLY A 63 6.48 13.66 -3.62
CA GLY A 63 7.81 13.50 -4.14
C GLY A 63 7.92 13.80 -5.64
N ASN A 64 9.16 14.04 -6.09
CA ASN A 64 9.48 14.04 -7.50
C ASN A 64 10.09 12.68 -7.87
N MET A 65 9.45 11.95 -8.79
CA MET A 65 9.86 10.59 -9.16
C MET A 65 11.27 10.49 -9.74
N ASP A 66 11.80 11.59 -10.26
CA ASP A 66 13.16 11.66 -10.82
C ASP A 66 14.23 11.98 -9.75
N ASP A 67 13.84 12.26 -8.49
CA ASP A 67 14.80 12.52 -7.42
C ASP A 67 15.69 11.31 -7.19
N THR A 68 17.01 11.56 -7.12
CA THR A 68 17.96 10.56 -6.65
C THR A 68 17.94 10.51 -5.12
N VAL A 69 17.55 9.38 -4.59
CA VAL A 69 17.42 9.14 -3.16
C VAL A 69 18.58 8.27 -2.67
N THR A 70 19.32 8.77 -1.69
CA THR A 70 20.40 8.01 -1.03
C THR A 70 19.84 7.29 0.18
N ALA A 71 19.96 5.97 0.24
CA ALA A 71 19.52 5.17 1.37
C ALA A 71 20.38 5.44 2.62
N THR A 72 19.75 5.82 3.71
CA THR A 72 20.42 6.13 4.97
C THR A 72 20.43 4.92 5.91
N TYR A 73 21.37 4.91 6.87
CA TYR A 73 21.39 3.91 7.94
C TYR A 73 20.07 3.90 8.74
N ASP A 74 19.52 5.08 9.03
CA ASP A 74 18.27 5.19 9.80
C ASP A 74 17.06 4.56 9.11
N ALA A 75 17.02 4.57 7.77
CA ALA A 75 15.98 3.88 7.01
C ALA A 75 16.08 2.36 7.12
N LEU A 76 17.30 1.84 7.26
CA LEU A 76 17.58 0.40 7.10
C LEU A 76 17.82 -0.34 8.41
N LYS A 77 18.16 0.36 9.51
CA LYS A 77 18.56 -0.25 10.79
C LYS A 77 17.51 -1.18 11.42
N SER A 78 16.23 -1.02 11.06
CA SER A 78 15.13 -1.86 11.55
C SER A 78 14.77 -3.01 10.62
N ILE A 79 15.37 -3.08 9.42
CA ILE A 79 15.11 -4.14 8.44
C ILE A 79 15.94 -5.37 8.78
N THR A 80 15.29 -6.51 8.79
CA THR A 80 15.90 -7.82 9.08
C THR A 80 15.88 -8.71 7.83
N LEU A 81 16.64 -9.82 7.86
CA LEU A 81 16.64 -10.80 6.77
C LEU A 81 15.30 -11.55 6.61
N GLU A 82 14.42 -11.48 7.61
CA GLU A 82 13.10 -12.10 7.59
C GLU A 82 12.06 -11.19 6.91
N ASP A 83 12.38 -9.90 6.78
CA ASP A 83 11.53 -8.94 6.11
C ASP A 83 11.54 -9.15 4.59
N SER A 84 10.43 -8.77 3.93
CA SER A 84 10.44 -8.61 2.48
C SER A 84 11.26 -7.36 2.14
N HIS A 85 12.35 -7.51 1.41
CA HIS A 85 13.25 -6.40 1.06
C HIS A 85 13.86 -6.61 -0.35
N MET A 86 14.33 -5.56 -0.96
CA MET A 86 15.04 -5.60 -2.25
C MET A 86 16.57 -5.52 -2.09
N GLY A 87 17.07 -5.56 -0.87
CA GLY A 87 18.48 -5.63 -0.55
C GLY A 87 19.21 -4.29 -0.62
N ILE A 88 18.51 -3.18 -0.36
CA ILE A 88 19.11 -1.84 -0.32
C ILE A 88 20.13 -1.75 0.81
N LEU A 89 21.31 -1.22 0.52
CA LEU A 89 22.36 -0.95 1.50
C LEU A 89 22.54 0.54 1.73
N THR A 90 23.03 0.90 2.91
CA THR A 90 23.36 2.29 3.24
C THR A 90 24.30 2.91 2.19
N GLY A 91 23.90 4.05 1.65
CA GLY A 91 24.60 4.77 0.59
C GLY A 91 24.28 4.27 -0.82
N ASP A 92 23.32 3.36 -1.02
CA ASP A 92 22.78 3.08 -2.35
C ASP A 92 21.97 4.28 -2.83
N GLU A 93 22.06 4.55 -4.12
CA GLU A 93 21.33 5.61 -4.81
C GLU A 93 20.35 5.01 -5.81
N LEU A 94 19.08 5.30 -5.63
CA LEU A 94 17.99 4.92 -6.53
C LEU A 94 17.09 6.12 -6.77
N THR A 95 16.39 6.13 -7.89
CA THR A 95 15.34 7.16 -8.07
C THR A 95 14.13 6.84 -7.20
N LEU A 96 13.36 7.88 -6.85
CA LEU A 96 12.12 7.68 -6.11
C LEU A 96 11.15 6.76 -6.88
N ASP A 97 11.10 6.87 -8.21
CA ASP A 97 10.36 5.97 -9.09
C ASP A 97 10.79 4.50 -8.93
N GLN A 98 12.09 4.24 -8.88
CA GLN A 98 12.64 2.89 -8.68
C GLN A 98 12.26 2.33 -7.30
N LEU A 99 12.32 3.16 -6.27
CA LEU A 99 11.94 2.78 -4.91
C LEU A 99 10.44 2.46 -4.82
N VAL A 100 9.56 3.29 -5.39
CA VAL A 100 8.11 3.06 -5.38
C VAL A 100 7.74 1.79 -6.15
N LYS A 101 8.35 1.56 -7.30
CA LYS A 101 8.15 0.32 -8.09
C LYS A 101 8.64 -0.91 -7.32
N GLY A 102 9.85 -0.86 -6.79
CA GLY A 102 10.41 -1.95 -5.97
C GLY A 102 9.53 -2.24 -4.74
N MET A 103 9.13 -1.21 -4.02
CA MET A 103 8.24 -1.34 -2.86
C MET A 103 6.92 -2.02 -3.21
N LEU A 104 6.26 -1.62 -4.29
CA LEU A 104 4.93 -2.15 -4.64
C LEU A 104 5.00 -3.54 -5.28
N VAL A 105 6.02 -3.83 -6.09
CA VAL A 105 6.13 -5.11 -6.82
C VAL A 105 6.74 -6.20 -5.93
N TYR A 106 7.77 -5.89 -5.14
CA TYR A 106 8.44 -6.85 -4.24
C TYR A 106 7.94 -6.79 -2.80
N SER A 107 7.04 -5.85 -2.50
CA SER A 107 6.62 -5.58 -1.11
C SER A 107 7.78 -5.16 -0.20
N ALA A 108 8.78 -4.47 -0.72
CA ALA A 108 10.05 -4.18 -0.08
C ALA A 108 9.90 -3.20 1.10
N ASN A 109 10.24 -3.64 2.33
CA ASN A 109 10.15 -2.84 3.54
C ASN A 109 11.28 -1.80 3.60
N ASP A 110 12.49 -2.16 3.14
CA ASP A 110 13.64 -1.26 3.01
C ASP A 110 13.31 -0.07 2.12
N ALA A 111 12.73 -0.31 0.94
CA ALA A 111 12.30 0.74 0.04
C ALA A 111 11.23 1.64 0.68
N ALA A 112 10.26 1.09 1.42
CA ALA A 112 9.24 1.87 2.12
C ALA A 112 9.84 2.85 3.13
N ASN A 113 10.82 2.39 3.93
CA ASN A 113 11.50 3.23 4.90
C ASN A 113 12.38 4.31 4.25
N VAL A 114 13.08 3.97 3.15
CA VAL A 114 13.89 4.94 2.39
C VAL A 114 12.99 6.03 1.79
N ILE A 115 11.86 5.66 1.20
CA ILE A 115 10.85 6.61 0.71
C ILE A 115 10.36 7.52 1.83
N ALA A 116 10.01 6.95 2.99
CA ALA A 116 9.48 7.69 4.13
C ALA A 116 10.47 8.78 4.62
N ILE A 117 11.74 8.42 4.78
CA ILE A 117 12.76 9.38 5.20
C ILE A 117 13.01 10.45 4.12
N HIS A 118 13.01 10.07 2.84
CA HIS A 118 13.18 11.04 1.76
C HIS A 118 12.05 12.08 1.74
N ILE A 119 10.80 11.66 1.89
CA ILE A 119 9.63 12.54 1.81
C ILE A 119 9.47 13.42 3.06
N ALA A 120 9.71 12.88 4.25
CA ALA A 120 9.37 13.55 5.50
C ALA A 120 10.55 13.84 6.42
N GLY A 121 11.76 13.40 6.09
CA GLY A 121 12.97 13.57 6.89
C GLY A 121 13.12 12.55 8.02
N SER A 122 12.05 11.88 8.45
CA SER A 122 12.10 10.81 9.45
C SER A 122 10.92 9.84 9.28
N LEU A 123 11.04 8.63 9.87
CA LEU A 123 9.94 7.66 9.88
C LEU A 123 8.74 8.19 10.66
N ASP A 124 8.97 8.82 11.81
CA ASP A 124 7.87 9.37 12.65
C ASP A 124 7.10 10.47 11.92
N ALA A 125 7.81 11.42 11.31
CA ALA A 125 7.17 12.49 10.53
C ALA A 125 6.37 11.92 9.33
N PHE A 126 6.85 10.85 8.71
CA PHE A 126 6.11 10.20 7.64
C PHE A 126 4.86 9.48 8.15
N VAL A 127 4.93 8.84 9.32
CA VAL A 127 3.77 8.22 9.97
C VAL A 127 2.71 9.26 10.31
N ASP A 128 3.11 10.45 10.75
CA ASP A 128 2.18 11.57 10.97
C ASP A 128 1.46 11.95 9.67
N LEU A 129 2.17 12.03 8.54
CA LEU A 129 1.57 12.27 7.22
C LEU A 129 0.61 11.16 6.80
N MET A 130 0.95 9.88 7.08
CA MET A 130 0.05 8.75 6.79
C MET A 130 -1.25 8.86 7.57
N ASN A 131 -1.18 9.19 8.86
CA ASN A 131 -2.36 9.33 9.72
C ASN A 131 -3.18 10.58 9.35
N GLN A 132 -2.52 11.69 9.00
CA GLN A 132 -3.20 12.86 8.46
C GLN A 132 -3.96 12.53 7.17
N LYS A 133 -3.32 11.86 6.21
CA LYS A 133 -3.97 11.43 4.97
C LYS A 133 -5.13 10.47 5.23
N ALA A 134 -4.99 9.55 6.18
CA ALA A 134 -6.08 8.67 6.59
C ALA A 134 -7.31 9.46 7.09
N GLN A 135 -7.09 10.48 7.91
CA GLN A 135 -8.16 11.38 8.38
C GLN A 135 -8.79 12.17 7.22
N GLU A 136 -7.99 12.73 6.31
CA GLU A 136 -8.46 13.45 5.12
C GLU A 136 -9.35 12.57 4.23
N LEU A 137 -9.03 11.30 4.12
CA LEU A 137 -9.80 10.32 3.35
C LEU A 137 -11.03 9.76 4.10
N GLY A 138 -11.18 10.07 5.39
CA GLY A 138 -12.26 9.56 6.23
C GLY A 138 -12.05 8.10 6.68
N MET A 139 -10.81 7.63 6.76
CA MET A 139 -10.43 6.29 7.24
C MET A 139 -10.43 6.26 8.78
N THR A 140 -11.60 6.31 9.39
CA THR A 140 -11.75 6.51 10.84
C THR A 140 -11.41 5.29 11.71
N GLY A 141 -11.29 4.12 11.11
CA GLY A 141 -10.90 2.87 11.76
C GLY A 141 -9.44 2.49 11.51
N THR A 142 -8.60 3.45 11.06
CA THR A 142 -7.21 3.20 10.67
C THR A 142 -6.23 4.00 11.52
N HIS A 143 -5.14 3.36 11.90
CA HIS A 143 -3.99 4.01 12.52
C HIS A 143 -2.70 3.34 12.03
N PHE A 144 -1.77 4.14 11.52
CA PHE A 144 -0.47 3.70 11.04
C PHE A 144 0.62 4.02 12.07
N VAL A 145 1.61 3.12 12.22
CA VAL A 145 2.79 3.33 13.07
C VAL A 145 4.11 3.08 12.34
N ASN A 146 4.06 2.60 11.10
CA ASN A 146 5.22 2.44 10.24
C ASN A 146 4.81 2.47 8.75
N PRO A 147 5.76 2.75 7.82
CA PRO A 147 5.44 2.88 6.39
C PRO A 147 5.32 1.54 5.63
N CYS A 148 5.72 0.43 6.23
CA CYS A 148 5.83 -0.85 5.52
C CYS A 148 4.77 -1.89 5.89
N GLY A 149 4.10 -1.74 7.05
CA GLY A 149 3.10 -2.67 7.54
C GLY A 149 3.69 -3.79 8.44
N SER A 150 4.88 -3.58 9.00
CA SER A 150 5.40 -4.44 10.07
C SER A 150 4.43 -4.44 11.24
N HIS A 151 4.28 -5.60 11.87
CA HIS A 151 3.27 -5.80 12.89
C HIS A 151 3.49 -4.93 14.13
N ASP A 152 2.42 -4.28 14.57
CA ASP A 152 2.31 -3.57 15.84
C ASP A 152 0.81 -3.57 16.21
N ASP A 153 0.48 -3.71 17.50
CA ASP A 153 -0.91 -3.73 17.97
C ASP A 153 -1.66 -2.42 17.69
N ASN A 154 -0.92 -1.32 17.56
CA ASN A 154 -1.45 -0.01 17.20
C ASN A 154 -1.46 0.26 15.68
N HIS A 155 -0.99 -0.70 14.86
CA HIS A 155 -0.98 -0.61 13.40
C HIS A 155 -2.18 -1.37 12.85
N TYR A 156 -3.31 -0.72 12.72
CA TYR A 156 -4.58 -1.37 12.35
C TYR A 156 -5.36 -0.58 11.30
N THR A 157 -6.29 -1.26 10.67
CA THR A 157 -7.22 -0.72 9.68
C THR A 157 -8.54 -1.49 9.70
N THR A 158 -9.43 -1.20 8.75
CA THR A 158 -10.65 -1.96 8.47
C THR A 158 -10.77 -2.27 6.98
N ALA A 159 -11.58 -3.26 6.61
CA ALA A 159 -11.84 -3.54 5.19
C ALA A 159 -12.50 -2.33 4.48
N ARG A 160 -13.31 -1.55 5.19
CA ARG A 160 -13.89 -0.30 4.69
C ARG A 160 -12.81 0.71 4.34
N ASP A 161 -11.90 0.96 5.26
CA ASP A 161 -10.87 1.98 5.10
C ASP A 161 -9.87 1.61 4.01
N LEU A 162 -9.48 0.32 3.93
CA LEU A 162 -8.66 -0.17 2.82
C LEU A 162 -9.35 0.00 1.47
N ALA A 163 -10.68 -0.16 1.40
CA ALA A 163 -11.42 0.09 0.17
C ALA A 163 -11.45 1.58 -0.19
N ILE A 164 -11.57 2.48 0.80
CA ILE A 164 -11.47 3.94 0.61
C ILE A 164 -10.10 4.29 0.05
N LEU A 165 -9.03 3.81 0.70
CA LEU A 165 -7.65 4.03 0.27
C LEU A 165 -7.40 3.48 -1.15
N SER A 166 -7.81 2.24 -1.41
CA SER A 166 -7.64 1.62 -2.72
C SER A 166 -8.39 2.37 -3.82
N LYS A 167 -9.62 2.81 -3.55
CA LYS A 167 -10.40 3.63 -4.50
C LYS A 167 -9.71 4.97 -4.77
N TYR A 168 -9.12 5.58 -3.76
CA TYR A 168 -8.35 6.81 -3.91
C TYR A 168 -7.10 6.58 -4.73
N ALA A 169 -6.28 5.58 -4.38
CA ALA A 169 -5.04 5.24 -5.06
C ALA A 169 -5.25 4.92 -6.55
N MET A 170 -6.33 4.22 -6.88
CA MET A 170 -6.68 3.87 -8.26
C MET A 170 -7.11 5.05 -9.12
N LYS A 171 -7.22 6.27 -8.59
CA LYS A 171 -7.38 7.50 -9.39
C LYS A 171 -6.05 8.03 -9.92
N ASN A 172 -4.94 7.66 -9.29
CA ASN A 172 -3.61 8.06 -9.72
C ASN A 172 -3.13 7.17 -10.87
N ASP A 173 -2.78 7.78 -12.00
CA ASP A 173 -2.39 7.04 -13.22
C ASP A 173 -1.07 6.29 -13.01
N GLN A 174 -0.08 6.89 -12.35
CA GLN A 174 1.20 6.25 -12.08
C GLN A 174 1.02 5.04 -11.15
N PHE A 175 0.20 5.17 -10.10
CA PHE A 175 -0.12 4.05 -9.24
C PHE A 175 -0.74 2.88 -10.03
N ARG A 176 -1.73 3.18 -10.90
CA ARG A 176 -2.36 2.15 -11.74
C ARG A 176 -1.37 1.43 -12.65
N GLU A 177 -0.42 2.16 -13.23
CA GLU A 177 0.59 1.55 -14.10
C GLU A 177 1.55 0.66 -13.30
N ILE A 178 1.96 1.07 -12.10
CA ILE A 178 2.87 0.28 -11.27
C ILE A 178 2.20 -1.01 -10.78
N VAL A 179 0.96 -0.96 -10.28
CA VAL A 179 0.29 -2.16 -9.73
C VAL A 179 -0.12 -3.18 -10.80
N LYS A 180 -0.04 -2.84 -12.08
CA LYS A 180 -0.21 -3.79 -13.20
C LYS A 180 1.04 -4.60 -13.51
N MET A 181 2.21 -4.18 -13.01
CA MET A 181 3.47 -4.83 -13.33
C MET A 181 3.55 -6.22 -12.69
N PRO A 182 3.67 -7.29 -13.45
CA PRO A 182 3.84 -8.64 -12.89
C PRO A 182 5.27 -8.86 -12.37
N ILE A 183 6.22 -8.13 -12.91
CA ILE A 183 7.65 -8.19 -12.58
C ILE A 183 8.25 -6.79 -12.77
N TYR A 184 9.15 -6.41 -11.89
CA TYR A 184 9.98 -5.22 -12.04
C TYR A 184 11.45 -5.63 -11.91
N LYS A 185 12.27 -5.32 -12.92
CA LYS A 185 13.72 -5.50 -12.82
C LYS A 185 14.33 -4.26 -12.21
N ILE A 186 15.03 -4.43 -11.11
CA ILE A 186 15.75 -3.34 -10.45
C ILE A 186 16.94 -2.98 -11.34
N PRO A 187 17.06 -1.72 -11.80
CA PRO A 187 18.20 -1.29 -12.60
C PRO A 187 19.47 -1.28 -11.76
N ALA A 188 20.60 -1.13 -12.45
CA ALA A 188 21.89 -0.93 -11.78
C ALA A 188 21.82 0.29 -10.84
N THR A 189 22.42 0.16 -9.66
CA THR A 189 22.62 1.28 -8.73
C THR A 189 24.06 1.80 -8.84
N ASN A 190 24.41 2.81 -8.05
CA ASN A 190 25.79 3.29 -7.93
C ASN A 190 26.78 2.22 -7.42
N LYS A 191 26.28 1.11 -6.86
CA LYS A 191 27.11 0.03 -6.28
C LYS A 191 26.96 -1.32 -6.95
N TYR A 192 25.81 -1.59 -7.57
CA TYR A 192 25.49 -2.91 -8.12
C TYR A 192 25.09 -2.82 -9.58
N ALA A 193 25.60 -3.78 -10.40
CA ALA A 193 25.10 -3.98 -11.74
C ALA A 193 23.63 -4.47 -11.67
N SER A 194 22.83 -4.19 -12.72
CA SER A 194 21.47 -4.73 -12.83
C SER A 194 21.46 -6.26 -12.86
N GLU A 195 20.62 -6.89 -12.07
CA GLU A 195 20.28 -8.30 -12.18
C GLU A 195 19.14 -8.59 -13.18
#